data_5918249cb237fcc8d0c39bc218a213bf
#
_entry.id   5918249cb237fcc8d0c39bc218a213bf
#
_cell.length_a   1.000
_cell.length_b   1.000
_cell.length_c   1.000
_cell.angle_alpha   90.00
_cell.angle_beta   90.00
_cell.angle_gamma   90.00
#
_symmetry.space_group_name_H-M   'P 1'
#
loop_
_entity.id
_entity.type
_entity.pdbx_description
1 polymer ?
#
loop_
_entity_poly.entity_id
_entity_poly.type
_entity_poly.pdbx_seq_one_letter_code
_entity_poly.pdbx_strand_id
1 'polypeptide(L)'
;MFSRTLTRKSIQSSLRQAEKLRSALQGADAVVVGAGAGLSTSAGFVYNGERFQQYFCDFASKYGFSDMYSGGFYPYEILEEYWAYWSRYIWVNRYMNAPKPVYEDLLALVKDKDYFVITTNVDHQFQKAGFDKHRLFYTQGDYGLFQCSQPCCQKTYDNEETVRQMMEQQRNMRVPSELVPRCPVCGRPMTMNLRCDDTFVENEGWHRAAERYSEFLRRHKGLKTLFLDLGTGMNTPTIVKFSFWRMANEWPDAAYACINLGEAYAPKEIEAKSICINADIGSVLKQI
;
A
#
# COMPACT_ATOMS: atom_id res chain seq x y z
N MET A 1 20.60 16.92 10.32
CA MET A 1 19.11 16.80 10.21
C MET A 1 18.50 18.02 10.91
N PHE A 2 17.92 18.96 10.17
CA PHE A 2 17.28 20.13 10.78
C PHE A 2 15.86 19.75 11.20
N SER A 3 15.61 19.66 12.51
CA SER A 3 14.26 19.50 13.06
C SER A 3 13.45 20.76 12.75
N ARG A 4 12.41 20.67 11.92
CA ARG A 4 11.45 21.76 11.74
C ARG A 4 10.60 21.86 13.00
N THR A 5 10.89 22.83 13.84
CA THR A 5 10.02 23.21 14.96
C THR A 5 8.71 23.76 14.37
N LEU A 6 7.61 23.07 14.58
CA LEU A 6 6.28 23.54 14.17
C LEU A 6 5.96 24.84 14.92
N THR A 7 5.68 25.92 14.20
CA THR A 7 5.25 27.18 14.82
C THR A 7 3.80 27.06 15.31
N ARG A 8 3.40 27.86 16.31
CA ARG A 8 1.99 27.93 16.79
C ARG A 8 0.97 28.09 15.64
N LYS A 9 1.31 28.88 14.61
CA LYS A 9 0.47 29.05 13.41
C LYS A 9 0.32 27.75 12.60
N SER A 10 1.37 26.96 12.47
CA SER A 10 1.30 25.69 11.70
C SER A 10 0.49 24.62 12.45
N ILE A 11 0.60 24.56 13.78
CA ILE A 11 -0.20 23.66 14.62
C ILE A 11 -1.69 24.03 14.54
N GLN A 12 -2.03 25.31 14.66
CA GLN A 12 -3.41 25.79 14.60
C GLN A 12 -4.03 25.57 13.20
N SER A 13 -3.26 25.70 12.14
CA SER A 13 -3.67 25.36 10.78
C SER A 13 -3.96 23.87 10.63
N SER A 14 -3.10 23.00 11.16
CA SER A 14 -3.25 21.54 11.10
C SER A 14 -4.51 21.07 11.86
N LEU A 15 -4.75 21.58 13.06
CA LEU A 15 -5.95 21.28 13.85
C LEU A 15 -7.23 21.69 13.10
N ARG A 16 -7.26 22.88 12.49
CA ARG A 16 -8.41 23.33 11.69
C ARG A 16 -8.67 22.45 10.48
N GLN A 17 -7.62 21.93 9.84
CA GLN A 17 -7.79 20.99 8.72
C GLN A 17 -8.27 19.60 9.19
N ALA A 18 -7.82 19.14 10.34
CA ALA A 18 -8.30 17.90 10.96
C ALA A 18 -9.79 17.99 11.32
N GLU A 19 -10.25 19.13 11.87
CA GLU A 19 -11.67 19.38 12.14
C GLU A 19 -12.51 19.38 10.85
N LYS A 20 -12.02 20.02 9.77
CA LYS A 20 -12.69 19.98 8.46
C LYS A 20 -12.79 18.54 7.93
N LEU A 21 -11.73 17.76 8.06
CA LEU A 21 -11.73 16.36 7.62
C LEU A 21 -12.73 15.53 8.43
N ARG A 22 -12.76 15.69 9.76
CA ARG A 22 -13.77 15.06 10.63
C ARG A 22 -15.20 15.39 10.17
N SER A 23 -15.48 16.67 9.92
CA SER A 23 -16.79 17.12 9.44
C SER A 23 -17.13 16.53 8.06
N ALA A 24 -16.16 16.46 7.14
CA ALA A 24 -16.34 15.86 5.83
C ALA A 24 -16.62 14.36 5.91
N LEU A 25 -15.89 13.64 6.78
CA LEU A 25 -16.12 12.21 7.06
C LEU A 25 -17.52 11.98 7.65
N GLN A 26 -17.94 12.79 8.62
CA GLN A 26 -19.27 12.67 9.24
C GLN A 26 -20.39 12.92 8.24
N GLY A 27 -20.26 13.95 7.40
CA GLY A 27 -21.25 14.35 6.42
C GLY A 27 -21.28 13.54 5.12
N ALA A 28 -20.31 12.65 4.90
CA ALA A 28 -20.23 11.84 3.69
C ALA A 28 -21.23 10.67 3.73
N ASP A 29 -21.93 10.46 2.61
CA ASP A 29 -22.78 9.29 2.35
C ASP A 29 -21.88 8.06 2.04
N ALA A 30 -20.74 8.29 1.41
CA ALA A 30 -19.75 7.26 1.09
C ALA A 30 -18.32 7.77 1.21
N VAL A 31 -17.39 6.85 1.52
CA VAL A 31 -15.95 7.14 1.61
C VAL A 31 -15.17 6.22 0.69
N VAL A 32 -14.44 6.78 -0.26
CA VAL A 32 -13.47 6.03 -1.06
C VAL A 32 -12.07 6.29 -0.52
N VAL A 33 -11.48 5.31 0.14
CA VAL A 33 -10.12 5.39 0.66
C VAL A 33 -9.16 4.98 -0.44
N GLY A 34 -8.26 5.88 -0.81
CA GLY A 34 -7.13 5.61 -1.69
C GLY A 34 -5.84 5.56 -0.88
N ALA A 35 -5.07 4.50 -0.98
CA ALA A 35 -3.87 4.35 -0.18
C ALA A 35 -2.63 4.01 -1.02
N GLY A 36 -1.53 4.67 -0.67
CA GLY A 36 -0.20 4.43 -1.23
C GLY A 36 0.83 4.15 -0.15
N ALA A 37 2.10 4.07 -0.54
CA ALA A 37 3.22 3.68 0.33
C ALA A 37 3.37 4.57 1.58
N GLY A 38 2.93 5.83 1.53
CA GLY A 38 2.95 6.73 2.67
C GLY A 38 2.13 6.24 3.87
N LEU A 39 1.03 5.51 3.62
CA LEU A 39 0.23 4.89 4.69
C LEU A 39 1.04 3.80 5.41
N SER A 40 1.67 2.89 4.66
CA SER A 40 2.53 1.84 5.22
C SER A 40 3.74 2.43 5.94
N THR A 41 4.35 3.48 5.39
CA THR A 41 5.45 4.21 6.04
C THR A 41 5.01 4.80 7.38
N SER A 42 3.84 5.43 7.44
CA SER A 42 3.26 5.96 8.69
C SER A 42 2.98 4.86 9.71
N ALA A 43 2.58 3.66 9.25
CA ALA A 43 2.42 2.48 10.09
C ALA A 43 3.74 1.85 10.55
N GLY A 44 4.89 2.36 10.07
CA GLY A 44 6.23 1.93 10.48
C GLY A 44 6.94 0.99 9.52
N PHE A 45 6.37 0.71 8.34
CA PHE A 45 7.04 -0.06 7.29
C PHE A 45 8.01 0.83 6.50
N VAL A 46 9.13 1.16 7.15
CA VAL A 46 10.21 1.96 6.56
C VAL A 46 11.21 1.03 5.89
N TYR A 47 11.63 1.35 4.67
CA TYR A 47 12.53 0.51 3.87
C TYR A 47 14.03 0.76 4.09
N ASN A 48 14.39 1.75 4.88
CA ASN A 48 15.77 2.14 5.17
C ASN A 48 16.03 2.24 6.69
N GLY A 49 17.21 2.72 7.07
CA GLY A 49 17.60 2.94 8.45
C GLY A 49 17.69 1.64 9.28
N GLU A 50 17.32 1.72 10.56
CA GLU A 50 17.47 0.61 11.53
C GLU A 50 16.73 -0.65 11.09
N ARG A 51 15.51 -0.51 10.57
CA ARG A 51 14.73 -1.67 10.12
C ARG A 51 15.40 -2.41 8.95
N PHE A 52 15.99 -1.69 8.00
CA PHE A 52 16.79 -2.30 6.93
C PHE A 52 18.02 -3.01 7.48
N GLN A 53 18.77 -2.35 8.37
CA GLN A 53 19.96 -2.94 8.98
C GLN A 53 19.65 -4.20 9.80
N GLN A 54 18.54 -4.21 10.51
CA GLN A 54 18.10 -5.36 11.31
C GLN A 54 17.90 -6.64 10.48
N TYR A 55 17.35 -6.51 9.28
CA TYR A 55 16.95 -7.68 8.49
C TYR A 55 17.84 -7.96 7.28
N PHE A 56 18.68 -7.01 6.85
CA PHE A 56 19.43 -7.08 5.61
C PHE A 56 20.91 -6.66 5.73
N CYS A 57 21.48 -6.63 6.93
CA CYS A 57 22.86 -6.18 7.14
C CYS A 57 23.91 -7.02 6.37
N ASP A 58 23.67 -8.31 6.19
CA ASP A 58 24.53 -9.21 5.41
C ASP A 58 24.49 -8.89 3.90
N PHE A 59 23.30 -8.66 3.36
CA PHE A 59 23.12 -8.20 1.97
C PHE A 59 23.66 -6.78 1.78
N ALA A 60 23.44 -5.87 2.73
CA ALA A 60 24.01 -4.54 2.70
C ALA A 60 25.54 -4.58 2.65
N SER A 61 26.17 -5.45 3.47
CA SER A 61 27.62 -5.62 3.52
C SER A 61 28.19 -6.22 2.22
N LYS A 62 27.48 -7.15 1.59
CA LYS A 62 27.92 -7.81 0.36
C LYS A 62 27.74 -6.95 -0.90
N TYR A 63 26.60 -6.26 -1.01
CA TYR A 63 26.17 -5.59 -2.23
C TYR A 63 26.17 -4.05 -2.14
N GLY A 64 26.41 -3.49 -0.96
CA GLY A 64 26.38 -2.03 -0.76
C GLY A 64 24.98 -1.43 -0.75
N PHE A 65 23.93 -2.23 -0.49
CA PHE A 65 22.57 -1.72 -0.42
C PHE A 65 22.37 -0.76 0.77
N SER A 66 21.61 0.30 0.55
CA SER A 66 21.25 1.29 1.56
C SER A 66 19.80 1.18 2.05
N ASP A 67 18.98 0.40 1.34
CA ASP A 67 17.55 0.21 1.60
C ASP A 67 17.04 -1.12 1.04
N MET A 68 15.82 -1.52 1.44
CA MET A 68 15.21 -2.76 0.98
C MET A 68 14.87 -2.75 -0.52
N TYR A 69 14.58 -1.57 -1.07
CA TYR A 69 14.17 -1.45 -2.46
C TYR A 69 15.31 -1.75 -3.43
N SER A 70 16.51 -1.22 -3.13
CA SER A 70 17.72 -1.46 -3.92
C SER A 70 18.03 -2.94 -4.10
N GLY A 71 17.91 -3.72 -3.03
CA GLY A 71 18.14 -5.18 -3.09
C GLY A 71 17.02 -5.95 -3.78
N GLY A 72 15.78 -5.45 -3.73
CA GLY A 72 14.65 -6.08 -4.41
C GLY A 72 14.78 -6.08 -5.94
N PHE A 73 15.41 -5.05 -6.50
CA PHE A 73 15.63 -4.91 -7.95
C PHE A 73 17.04 -5.28 -8.41
N TYR A 74 17.86 -5.82 -7.50
CA TYR A 74 19.21 -6.27 -7.86
C TYR A 74 19.15 -7.55 -8.72
N PRO A 75 19.92 -7.65 -9.81
CA PRO A 75 19.94 -8.81 -10.71
C PRO A 75 20.80 -9.95 -10.12
N TYR A 76 20.25 -10.69 -9.16
CA TYR A 76 20.92 -11.83 -8.56
C TYR A 76 21.24 -12.90 -9.62
N GLU A 77 22.46 -13.48 -9.55
CA GLU A 77 22.90 -14.52 -10.50
C GLU A 77 22.21 -15.87 -10.28
N ILE A 78 21.82 -16.16 -9.03
CA ILE A 78 21.20 -17.43 -8.63
C ILE A 78 19.89 -17.23 -7.88
N LEU A 79 18.94 -18.12 -8.15
CA LEU A 79 17.59 -18.03 -7.56
C LEU A 79 17.59 -18.25 -6.04
N GLU A 80 18.50 -19.06 -5.52
CA GLU A 80 18.63 -19.30 -4.08
C GLU A 80 18.95 -18.00 -3.31
N GLU A 81 19.77 -17.13 -3.88
CA GLU A 81 20.11 -15.83 -3.27
C GLU A 81 19.00 -14.80 -3.48
N TYR A 82 18.43 -14.76 -4.67
CA TYR A 82 17.24 -13.96 -4.96
C TYR A 82 16.11 -14.25 -3.95
N TRP A 83 15.81 -15.54 -3.71
CA TRP A 83 14.76 -15.92 -2.78
C TRP A 83 15.16 -15.76 -1.32
N ALA A 84 16.45 -15.82 -0.98
CA ALA A 84 16.90 -15.47 0.36
C ALA A 84 16.65 -13.98 0.69
N TYR A 85 16.83 -13.09 -0.29
CA TYR A 85 16.49 -11.68 -0.15
C TYR A 85 14.97 -11.47 -0.09
N TRP A 86 14.26 -11.98 -1.09
CA TRP A 86 12.82 -11.77 -1.23
C TRP A 86 12.00 -12.44 -0.12
N SER A 87 12.39 -13.58 0.39
CA SER A 87 11.68 -14.21 1.52
C SER A 87 11.73 -13.32 2.77
N ARG A 88 12.88 -12.70 3.07
CA ARG A 88 12.99 -11.71 4.15
C ARG A 88 12.13 -10.47 3.86
N TYR A 89 12.21 -9.96 2.64
CA TYR A 89 11.44 -8.78 2.23
C TYR A 89 9.93 -9.00 2.38
N ILE A 90 9.44 -10.16 1.90
CA ILE A 90 8.04 -10.56 2.04
C ILE A 90 7.68 -10.73 3.51
N TRP A 91 8.51 -11.45 4.26
CA TRP A 91 8.24 -11.71 5.69
C TRP A 91 8.06 -10.43 6.48
N VAL A 92 9.01 -9.53 6.39
CA VAL A 92 9.00 -8.30 7.21
C VAL A 92 7.96 -7.28 6.77
N ASN A 93 7.54 -7.27 5.50
CA ASN A 93 6.58 -6.28 5.00
C ASN A 93 5.14 -6.81 4.89
N ARG A 94 4.96 -8.13 4.78
CA ARG A 94 3.66 -8.76 4.55
C ARG A 94 3.17 -9.57 5.77
N TYR A 95 4.07 -10.41 6.34
CA TYR A 95 3.67 -11.34 7.39
C TYR A 95 3.82 -10.78 8.80
N MET A 96 4.75 -9.89 9.05
CA MET A 96 4.85 -9.19 10.33
C MET A 96 3.71 -8.19 10.50
N ASN A 97 3.35 -7.93 11.76
CA ASN A 97 2.37 -6.89 12.09
C ASN A 97 2.97 -5.49 11.91
N ALA A 98 2.10 -4.54 11.56
CA ALA A 98 2.50 -3.14 11.51
C ALA A 98 3.00 -2.67 12.89
N PRO A 99 4.13 -1.93 12.95
CA PRO A 99 4.64 -1.41 14.23
C PRO A 99 3.70 -0.42 14.94
N LYS A 100 2.82 0.24 14.18
CA LYS A 100 1.86 1.23 14.70
C LYS A 100 0.46 0.92 14.18
N PRO A 101 -0.62 1.17 14.98
CA PRO A 101 -1.99 0.78 14.65
C PRO A 101 -2.69 1.75 13.66
N VAL A 102 -1.96 2.21 12.62
CA VAL A 102 -2.50 3.22 11.68
C VAL A 102 -3.64 2.67 10.83
N TYR A 103 -3.58 1.40 10.47
CA TYR A 103 -4.64 0.73 9.70
C TYR A 103 -5.88 0.47 10.55
N GLU A 104 -5.70 0.10 11.81
CA GLU A 104 -6.76 -0.10 12.79
C GLU A 104 -7.45 1.24 13.13
N ASP A 105 -6.67 2.31 13.31
CA ASP A 105 -7.17 3.67 13.51
C ASP A 105 -8.03 4.11 12.30
N LEU A 106 -7.57 3.84 11.08
CA LEU A 106 -8.31 4.12 9.86
C LEU A 106 -9.61 3.30 9.77
N LEU A 107 -9.55 2.01 10.08
CA LEU A 107 -10.75 1.16 10.09
C LEU A 107 -11.79 1.70 11.08
N ALA A 108 -11.38 2.10 12.26
CA ALA A 108 -12.28 2.67 13.27
C ALA A 108 -13.04 3.90 12.77
N LEU A 109 -12.42 4.71 11.90
CA LEU A 109 -13.04 5.91 11.32
C LEU A 109 -14.05 5.60 10.20
N VAL A 110 -13.87 4.50 9.46
CA VAL A 110 -14.68 4.24 8.27
C VAL A 110 -15.61 3.02 8.40
N LYS A 111 -15.46 2.16 9.41
CA LYS A 111 -16.21 0.90 9.55
C LYS A 111 -17.74 1.06 9.53
N ASP A 112 -18.24 2.16 10.07
CA ASP A 112 -19.68 2.45 10.17
C ASP A 112 -20.19 3.27 8.96
N LYS A 113 -19.34 3.51 7.95
CA LYS A 113 -19.67 4.19 6.70
C LYS A 113 -19.85 3.19 5.57
N ASP A 114 -20.55 3.61 4.51
CA ASP A 114 -20.41 2.88 3.24
C ASP A 114 -19.06 3.28 2.65
N TYR A 115 -18.06 2.37 2.74
CA TYR A 115 -16.70 2.63 2.30
C TYR A 115 -16.20 1.60 1.29
N PHE A 116 -15.24 2.02 0.49
CA PHE A 116 -14.43 1.14 -0.33
C PHE A 116 -12.96 1.59 -0.31
N VAL A 117 -12.04 0.62 -0.28
CA VAL A 117 -10.59 0.88 -0.31
C VAL A 117 -10.02 0.48 -1.66
N ILE A 118 -9.31 1.40 -2.31
CA ILE A 118 -8.41 1.11 -3.43
C ILE A 118 -6.98 1.40 -3.01
N THR A 119 -6.07 0.46 -3.23
CA THR A 119 -4.68 0.63 -2.80
C THR A 119 -3.67 0.14 -3.82
N THR A 120 -2.54 0.82 -3.88
CA THR A 120 -1.33 0.37 -4.58
C THR A 120 -0.37 -0.37 -3.66
N ASN A 121 -0.67 -0.47 -2.36
CA ASN A 121 0.12 -1.23 -1.41
C ASN A 121 -0.12 -2.73 -1.59
N VAL A 122 0.95 -3.50 -1.45
CA VAL A 122 0.99 -4.96 -1.68
C VAL A 122 1.30 -5.73 -0.39
N ASP A 123 1.25 -5.04 0.74
CA ASP A 123 1.67 -5.51 2.08
C ASP A 123 0.56 -6.19 2.90
N HIS A 124 -0.67 -6.24 2.37
CA HIS A 124 -1.82 -6.90 2.99
C HIS A 124 -2.26 -6.33 4.36
N GLN A 125 -1.81 -5.15 4.73
CA GLN A 125 -2.08 -4.62 6.08
C GLN A 125 -3.54 -4.22 6.28
N PHE A 126 -4.27 -3.86 5.23
CA PHE A 126 -5.72 -3.64 5.32
C PHE A 126 -6.45 -4.89 5.80
N GLN A 127 -6.16 -6.06 5.20
CA GLN A 127 -6.80 -7.32 5.58
C GLN A 127 -6.41 -7.71 7.01
N LYS A 128 -5.14 -7.51 7.40
CA LYS A 128 -4.66 -7.80 8.77
C LYS A 128 -5.33 -6.91 9.82
N ALA A 129 -5.63 -5.66 9.49
CA ALA A 129 -6.36 -4.75 10.35
C ALA A 129 -7.88 -5.03 10.43
N GLY A 130 -8.38 -6.00 9.64
CA GLY A 130 -9.78 -6.42 9.68
C GLY A 130 -10.71 -5.71 8.70
N PHE A 131 -10.18 -5.02 7.68
CA PHE A 131 -11.03 -4.49 6.60
C PHE A 131 -11.72 -5.60 5.83
N ASP A 132 -12.98 -5.40 5.47
CA ASP A 132 -13.74 -6.34 4.66
C ASP A 132 -13.09 -6.48 3.27
N LYS A 133 -12.65 -7.70 2.94
CA LYS A 133 -12.05 -8.00 1.63
C LYS A 133 -12.98 -7.73 0.45
N HIS A 134 -14.29 -7.71 0.66
CA HIS A 134 -15.27 -7.36 -0.38
C HIS A 134 -15.31 -5.86 -0.67
N ARG A 135 -14.77 -5.04 0.21
CA ARG A 135 -14.65 -3.59 0.11
C ARG A 135 -13.21 -3.15 -0.13
N LEU A 136 -12.39 -4.02 -0.71
CA LEU A 136 -10.96 -3.79 -0.91
C LEU A 136 -10.53 -4.22 -2.31
N PHE A 137 -9.78 -3.34 -3.00
CA PHE A 137 -9.12 -3.60 -4.26
C PHE A 137 -7.64 -3.21 -4.18
N TYR A 138 -6.76 -4.21 -4.09
CA TYR A 138 -5.30 -4.05 -4.14
C TYR A 138 -4.82 -4.24 -5.58
N THR A 139 -4.54 -3.14 -6.25
CA THR A 139 -4.38 -3.07 -7.71
C THR A 139 -3.05 -3.59 -8.24
N GLN A 140 -2.03 -3.59 -7.40
CA GLN A 140 -0.63 -3.90 -7.76
C GLN A 140 -0.19 -5.31 -7.35
N GLY A 141 -1.11 -6.15 -6.86
CA GLY A 141 -0.83 -7.50 -6.38
C GLY A 141 -0.64 -7.60 -4.87
N ASP A 142 0.00 -8.68 -4.42
CA ASP A 142 0.21 -8.99 -2.99
C ASP A 142 1.53 -9.73 -2.83
N TYR A 143 2.39 -9.32 -1.89
CA TYR A 143 3.61 -10.03 -1.54
C TYR A 143 3.37 -11.48 -1.09
N GLY A 144 2.16 -11.80 -0.62
CA GLY A 144 1.76 -13.13 -0.21
C GLY A 144 1.38 -14.07 -1.35
N LEU A 145 1.55 -13.66 -2.61
CA LEU A 145 1.18 -14.45 -3.77
C LEU A 145 2.37 -14.68 -4.70
N PHE A 146 2.54 -15.93 -5.14
CA PHE A 146 3.38 -16.27 -6.28
C PHE A 146 2.59 -16.31 -7.58
N GLN A 147 3.28 -16.04 -8.69
CA GLN A 147 2.83 -16.28 -10.05
C GLN A 147 3.94 -16.90 -10.88
N CYS A 148 3.60 -17.50 -12.02
CA CYS A 148 4.59 -17.94 -12.98
C CYS A 148 5.38 -16.74 -13.52
N SER A 149 6.72 -16.80 -13.57
CA SER A 149 7.56 -15.70 -14.06
C SER A 149 7.35 -15.39 -15.55
N GLN A 150 6.89 -16.39 -16.31
CA GLN A 150 6.39 -16.23 -17.68
C GLN A 150 4.94 -16.78 -17.70
N PRO A 151 3.91 -15.95 -17.52
CA PRO A 151 2.57 -16.39 -17.22
C PRO A 151 2.06 -17.44 -18.22
N CYS A 152 1.95 -18.69 -17.77
CA CYS A 152 1.37 -19.78 -18.56
C CYS A 152 -0.13 -19.98 -18.26
N CYS A 153 -0.64 -19.32 -17.23
CA CYS A 153 -2.03 -19.31 -16.82
C CYS A 153 -2.31 -18.09 -15.92
N GLN A 154 -3.59 -17.75 -15.75
CA GLN A 154 -4.04 -16.62 -14.90
C GLN A 154 -4.27 -17.05 -13.44
N LYS A 155 -3.30 -17.80 -12.87
CA LYS A 155 -3.37 -18.30 -11.48
C LYS A 155 -2.25 -17.72 -10.64
N THR A 156 -2.60 -17.40 -9.40
CA THR A 156 -1.68 -17.05 -8.32
C THR A 156 -1.76 -18.10 -7.22
N TYR A 157 -0.71 -18.21 -6.43
CA TYR A 157 -0.56 -19.24 -5.40
C TYR A 157 -0.12 -18.57 -4.10
N ASP A 158 -0.72 -19.00 -2.99
CA ASP A 158 -0.30 -18.58 -1.65
C ASP A 158 1.15 -18.99 -1.40
N ASN A 159 1.90 -18.13 -0.69
CA ASN A 159 3.34 -18.36 -0.47
C ASN A 159 3.75 -18.37 1.01
N GLU A 160 2.81 -18.25 1.96
CA GLU A 160 3.14 -18.07 3.37
C GLU A 160 4.01 -19.19 3.90
N GLU A 161 3.62 -20.44 3.68
CA GLU A 161 4.37 -21.59 4.17
C GLU A 161 5.77 -21.69 3.52
N THR A 162 5.85 -21.48 2.20
CA THR A 162 7.14 -21.51 1.50
C THR A 162 8.07 -20.40 1.99
N VAL A 163 7.56 -19.20 2.15
CA VAL A 163 8.34 -18.06 2.65
C VAL A 163 8.80 -18.29 4.10
N ARG A 164 7.94 -18.87 4.94
CA ARG A 164 8.29 -19.25 6.31
C ARG A 164 9.45 -20.25 6.33
N GLN A 165 9.37 -21.30 5.53
CA GLN A 165 10.45 -22.31 5.41
C GLN A 165 11.75 -21.69 4.88
N MET A 166 11.67 -20.80 3.89
CA MET A 166 12.83 -20.04 3.41
C MET A 166 13.48 -19.22 4.52
N MET A 167 12.68 -18.55 5.36
CA MET A 167 13.19 -17.78 6.49
C MET A 167 13.90 -18.64 7.53
N GLU A 168 13.37 -19.82 7.82
CA GLU A 168 13.92 -20.72 8.82
C GLU A 168 15.18 -21.44 8.35
N GLN A 169 15.25 -21.79 7.06
CA GLN A 169 16.26 -22.67 6.51
C GLN A 169 17.39 -21.97 5.76
N GLN A 170 17.22 -20.67 5.38
CA GLN A 170 18.28 -19.96 4.67
C GLN A 170 19.58 -19.89 5.48
N ARG A 171 20.72 -20.08 4.80
CA ARG A 171 22.07 -19.95 5.36
C ARG A 171 22.96 -19.22 4.36
N ASN A 172 23.85 -18.37 4.84
CA ASN A 172 24.80 -17.63 3.99
C ASN A 172 24.13 -16.91 2.81
N MET A 173 22.99 -16.23 3.07
CA MET A 173 22.19 -15.51 2.06
C MET A 173 21.66 -16.42 0.92
N ARG A 174 21.39 -17.71 1.19
CA ARG A 174 20.81 -18.65 0.23
C ARG A 174 19.73 -19.49 0.89
N VAL A 175 18.62 -19.68 0.18
CA VAL A 175 17.64 -20.70 0.54
C VAL A 175 18.07 -22.06 -0.02
N PRO A 176 17.61 -23.18 0.56
CA PRO A 176 17.73 -24.49 -0.05
C PRO A 176 17.12 -24.51 -1.47
N SER A 177 17.78 -25.18 -2.43
CA SER A 177 17.34 -25.21 -3.85
C SER A 177 15.94 -25.80 -4.02
N GLU A 178 15.54 -26.74 -3.15
CA GLU A 178 14.21 -27.36 -3.13
C GLU A 178 13.09 -26.39 -2.72
N LEU A 179 13.42 -25.28 -2.05
CA LEU A 179 12.46 -24.22 -1.70
C LEU A 179 12.30 -23.17 -2.80
N VAL A 180 13.13 -23.17 -3.84
CA VAL A 180 12.97 -22.27 -4.98
C VAL A 180 11.65 -22.59 -5.70
N PRO A 181 10.65 -21.69 -5.68
CA PRO A 181 9.30 -22.02 -6.13
C PRO A 181 9.24 -22.21 -7.64
N ARG A 182 8.55 -23.26 -8.04
CA ARG A 182 8.32 -23.63 -9.43
C ARG A 182 6.84 -23.67 -9.76
N CYS A 183 6.50 -23.17 -10.95
CA CYS A 183 5.12 -23.18 -11.42
C CYS A 183 4.60 -24.63 -11.54
N PRO A 184 3.50 -24.98 -10.85
CA PRO A 184 2.98 -26.34 -10.88
C PRO A 184 2.39 -26.75 -12.26
N VAL A 185 2.20 -25.78 -13.16
CA VAL A 185 1.65 -26.03 -14.50
C VAL A 185 2.77 -26.29 -15.53
N CYS A 186 3.86 -25.48 -15.50
CA CYS A 186 4.88 -25.54 -16.56
C CYS A 186 6.31 -25.78 -16.03
N GLY A 187 6.52 -25.88 -14.72
CA GLY A 187 7.83 -26.13 -14.10
C GLY A 187 8.80 -24.93 -14.10
N ARG A 188 8.46 -23.82 -14.75
CA ARG A 188 9.30 -22.61 -14.77
C ARG A 188 9.41 -21.99 -13.37
N PRO A 189 10.45 -21.19 -13.09
CA PRO A 189 10.54 -20.44 -11.85
C PRO A 189 9.29 -19.56 -11.64
N MET A 190 8.93 -19.35 -10.40
CA MET A 190 7.90 -18.38 -10.02
C MET A 190 8.53 -17.05 -9.62
N THR A 191 7.71 -16.02 -9.55
CA THR A 191 8.00 -14.71 -8.98
C THR A 191 6.85 -14.26 -8.10
N MET A 192 6.98 -13.14 -7.40
CA MET A 192 5.87 -12.53 -6.67
C MET A 192 4.80 -12.01 -7.64
N ASN A 193 3.54 -12.04 -7.22
CA ASN A 193 2.46 -11.38 -7.96
C ASN A 193 2.50 -9.87 -7.68
N LEU A 194 3.40 -9.18 -8.36
CA LEU A 194 3.60 -7.74 -8.27
C LEU A 194 3.55 -7.12 -9.67
N ARG A 195 2.85 -5.99 -9.81
CA ARG A 195 2.78 -5.26 -11.08
C ARG A 195 4.06 -4.42 -11.28
N CYS A 196 5.13 -5.07 -11.70
CA CYS A 196 6.40 -4.43 -12.06
C CYS A 196 6.54 -4.23 -13.57
N ASP A 197 5.88 -5.09 -14.36
CA ASP A 197 5.91 -5.12 -15.82
C ASP A 197 4.58 -5.68 -16.39
N ASP A 198 4.57 -6.02 -17.66
CA ASP A 198 3.43 -6.58 -18.41
C ASP A 198 3.18 -8.08 -18.14
N THR A 199 4.02 -8.74 -17.34
CA THR A 199 3.82 -10.15 -16.94
C THR A 199 2.90 -10.32 -15.72
N PHE A 200 2.39 -9.24 -15.15
CA PHE A 200 1.50 -9.28 -14.01
C PHE A 200 0.25 -10.10 -14.26
N VAL A 201 -0.03 -11.07 -13.39
CA VAL A 201 -1.22 -11.93 -13.48
C VAL A 201 -2.39 -11.28 -12.75
N GLU A 202 -3.38 -10.84 -13.50
CA GLU A 202 -4.69 -10.43 -13.01
C GLU A 202 -5.57 -11.66 -12.84
N ASN A 203 -5.55 -12.28 -11.67
CA ASN A 203 -6.36 -13.46 -11.40
C ASN A 203 -7.87 -13.12 -11.28
N GLU A 204 -8.71 -14.16 -11.20
CA GLU A 204 -10.16 -13.98 -11.05
C GLU A 204 -10.55 -13.11 -9.83
N GLY A 205 -9.80 -13.23 -8.73
CA GLY A 205 -10.02 -12.42 -7.51
C GLY A 205 -9.76 -10.94 -7.75
N TRP A 206 -8.72 -10.62 -8.54
CA TRP A 206 -8.38 -9.27 -8.95
C TRP A 206 -9.52 -8.65 -9.80
N HIS A 207 -10.00 -9.36 -10.82
CA HIS A 207 -11.10 -8.90 -11.67
C HIS A 207 -12.38 -8.67 -10.87
N ARG A 208 -12.74 -9.61 -9.98
CA ARG A 208 -13.92 -9.45 -9.10
C ARG A 208 -13.78 -8.24 -8.16
N ALA A 209 -12.58 -7.94 -7.69
CA ALA A 209 -12.35 -6.75 -6.85
C ALA A 209 -12.49 -5.45 -7.67
N ALA A 210 -12.00 -5.43 -8.90
CA ALA A 210 -12.13 -4.31 -9.83
C ALA A 210 -13.63 -4.05 -10.19
N GLU A 211 -14.41 -5.10 -10.42
CA GLU A 211 -15.86 -5.01 -10.66
C GLU A 211 -16.59 -4.42 -9.46
N ARG A 212 -16.31 -4.90 -8.24
CA ARG A 212 -16.92 -4.37 -7.01
C ARG A 212 -16.58 -2.89 -6.79
N TYR A 213 -15.32 -2.49 -7.07
CA TYR A 213 -14.92 -1.10 -7.00
C TYR A 213 -15.69 -0.23 -8.00
N SER A 214 -15.77 -0.67 -9.25
CA SER A 214 -16.51 0.03 -10.30
C SER A 214 -17.99 0.17 -9.97
N GLU A 215 -18.61 -0.88 -9.42
CA GLU A 215 -20.00 -0.86 -8.99
C GLU A 215 -20.21 0.06 -7.78
N PHE A 216 -19.26 0.07 -6.83
CA PHE A 216 -19.31 1.01 -5.71
C PHE A 216 -19.32 2.46 -6.21
N LEU A 217 -18.40 2.81 -7.11
CA LEU A 217 -18.35 4.16 -7.69
C LEU A 217 -19.64 4.51 -8.43
N ARG A 218 -20.19 3.56 -9.22
CA ARG A 218 -21.42 3.77 -9.98
C ARG A 218 -22.61 4.09 -9.08
N ARG A 219 -22.77 3.38 -7.97
CA ARG A 219 -23.88 3.57 -7.00
C ARG A 219 -23.79 4.89 -6.25
N HIS A 220 -22.57 5.43 -6.05
CA HIS A 220 -22.36 6.64 -5.25
C HIS A 220 -22.15 7.92 -6.09
N LYS A 221 -22.18 7.78 -7.42
CA LYS A 221 -22.12 8.96 -8.30
C LYS A 221 -23.33 9.87 -8.05
N GLY A 222 -23.06 11.13 -7.66
CA GLY A 222 -24.10 12.11 -7.31
C GLY A 222 -24.50 12.12 -5.83
N LEU A 223 -23.83 11.34 -4.98
CA LEU A 223 -23.95 11.42 -3.53
C LEU A 223 -22.76 12.20 -2.93
N LYS A 224 -22.87 12.60 -1.66
CA LYS A 224 -21.76 13.21 -0.91
C LYS A 224 -20.65 12.20 -0.69
N THR A 225 -19.76 12.07 -1.65
CA THR A 225 -18.65 11.12 -1.60
C THR A 225 -17.37 11.81 -1.19
N LEU A 226 -16.69 11.27 -0.16
CA LEU A 226 -15.36 11.71 0.24
C LEU A 226 -14.31 10.79 -0.40
N PHE A 227 -13.47 11.34 -1.26
CA PHE A 227 -12.27 10.69 -1.77
C PHE A 227 -11.10 10.99 -0.81
N LEU A 228 -10.71 10.01 0.00
CA LEU A 228 -9.68 10.13 1.03
C LEU A 228 -8.37 9.51 0.55
N ASP A 229 -7.42 10.35 0.13
CA ASP A 229 -6.09 9.96 -0.35
C ASP A 229 -5.08 9.93 0.82
N LEU A 230 -4.55 8.75 1.10
CA LEU A 230 -3.63 8.48 2.21
C LEU A 230 -2.25 8.06 1.70
N GLY A 231 -1.35 9.02 1.57
CA GLY A 231 0.06 8.78 1.26
C GLY A 231 0.32 8.25 -0.14
N THR A 232 -0.49 8.59 -1.14
CA THR A 232 -0.17 8.30 -2.52
C THR A 232 0.83 9.32 -3.06
N GLY A 233 1.96 8.84 -3.57
CA GLY A 233 3.00 9.66 -4.17
C GLY A 233 2.79 9.88 -5.67
N MET A 234 3.72 10.65 -6.29
CA MET A 234 3.74 10.93 -7.73
C MET A 234 4.41 9.83 -8.57
N ASN A 235 4.89 8.74 -7.97
CA ASN A 235 5.48 7.62 -8.73
C ASN A 235 4.43 6.81 -9.50
N THR A 236 3.23 6.63 -8.92
CA THR A 236 2.11 5.90 -9.55
C THR A 236 0.79 6.65 -9.34
N PRO A 237 0.68 7.93 -9.77
CA PRO A 237 -0.44 8.79 -9.40
C PRO A 237 -1.75 8.43 -10.12
N THR A 238 -1.68 7.73 -11.24
CA THR A 238 -2.82 7.49 -12.14
C THR A 238 -3.92 6.63 -11.51
N ILE A 239 -3.56 5.68 -10.66
CA ILE A 239 -4.51 4.73 -10.08
C ILE A 239 -5.39 5.40 -9.02
N VAL A 240 -4.79 6.15 -8.10
CA VAL A 240 -5.50 6.79 -6.98
C VAL A 240 -5.61 8.29 -7.20
N LYS A 241 -4.51 9.02 -7.11
CA LYS A 241 -4.47 10.48 -7.04
C LYS A 241 -5.19 11.15 -8.22
N PHE A 242 -4.81 10.85 -9.45
CA PHE A 242 -5.43 11.47 -10.63
C PHE A 242 -6.88 11.00 -10.85
N SER A 243 -7.18 9.75 -10.51
CA SER A 243 -8.56 9.24 -10.56
C SER A 243 -9.44 9.96 -9.56
N PHE A 244 -8.97 10.19 -8.33
CA PHE A 244 -9.71 10.92 -7.30
C PHE A 244 -9.90 12.40 -7.67
N TRP A 245 -8.88 13.05 -8.20
CA TRP A 245 -9.00 14.44 -8.67
C TRP A 245 -10.04 14.58 -9.77
N ARG A 246 -10.02 13.68 -10.76
CA ARG A 246 -11.00 13.66 -11.83
C ARG A 246 -12.42 13.48 -11.29
N MET A 247 -12.64 12.45 -10.45
CA MET A 247 -13.97 12.20 -9.88
C MET A 247 -14.43 13.33 -8.97
N ALA A 248 -13.55 13.89 -8.15
CA ALA A 248 -13.87 15.06 -7.33
C ALA A 248 -14.22 16.27 -8.18
N ASN A 249 -13.62 16.45 -9.36
CA ASN A 249 -13.98 17.53 -10.29
C ASN A 249 -15.34 17.29 -10.96
N GLU A 250 -15.58 16.08 -11.42
CA GLU A 250 -16.78 15.70 -12.18
C GLU A 250 -18.04 15.57 -11.29
N TRP A 251 -17.90 15.21 -10.02
CA TRP A 251 -19.02 14.96 -9.12
C TRP A 251 -19.30 16.21 -8.27
N PRO A 252 -20.50 16.83 -8.39
CA PRO A 252 -20.79 18.11 -7.73
C PRO A 252 -20.65 18.06 -6.22
N ASP A 253 -21.15 16.99 -5.58
CA ASP A 253 -21.23 16.83 -4.14
C ASP A 253 -20.04 16.05 -3.55
N ALA A 254 -19.04 15.72 -4.38
CA ALA A 254 -17.85 15.06 -3.90
C ALA A 254 -16.84 16.04 -3.30
N ALA A 255 -16.12 15.56 -2.27
CA ALA A 255 -14.97 16.24 -1.68
C ALA A 255 -13.71 15.37 -1.83
N TYR A 256 -12.55 16.01 -1.86
CA TYR A 256 -11.26 15.36 -1.86
C TYR A 256 -10.52 15.70 -0.56
N ALA A 257 -9.92 14.71 0.08
CA ALA A 257 -9.02 14.91 1.20
C ALA A 257 -7.71 14.17 0.97
N CYS A 258 -6.58 14.83 1.21
CA CYS A 258 -5.26 14.25 1.09
C CYS A 258 -4.46 14.43 2.38
N ILE A 259 -3.98 13.33 2.94
CA ILE A 259 -3.02 13.35 4.04
C ILE A 259 -1.72 12.74 3.51
N ASN A 260 -0.68 13.57 3.41
CA ASN A 260 0.62 13.11 2.94
C ASN A 260 1.74 13.99 3.49
N LEU A 261 2.84 13.40 3.91
CA LEU A 261 3.99 14.14 4.38
C LEU A 261 4.86 14.60 3.19
N GLY A 262 4.84 15.91 2.91
CA GLY A 262 5.60 16.53 1.81
C GLY A 262 4.80 16.75 0.53
N GLU A 263 3.78 15.92 0.23
CA GLU A 263 3.05 15.94 -1.04
C GLU A 263 1.52 16.07 -0.87
N ALA A 264 1.06 16.84 0.13
CA ALA A 264 -0.36 17.07 0.36
C ALA A 264 -0.84 18.31 -0.42
N TYR A 265 -1.38 18.09 -1.61
CA TYR A 265 -1.93 19.16 -2.45
C TYR A 265 -3.08 18.66 -3.34
N ALA A 266 -3.82 19.59 -3.92
CA ALA A 266 -4.87 19.37 -4.89
C ALA A 266 -4.71 20.34 -6.07
N PRO A 267 -5.17 20.00 -7.29
CA PRO A 267 -5.21 20.94 -8.41
C PRO A 267 -6.24 22.06 -8.16
N LYS A 268 -6.03 23.19 -8.84
CA LYS A 268 -6.86 24.40 -8.66
C LYS A 268 -8.35 24.15 -8.92
N GLU A 269 -8.66 23.26 -9.83
CA GLU A 269 -10.02 22.93 -10.26
C GLU A 269 -10.87 22.34 -9.13
N ILE A 270 -10.25 21.72 -8.13
CA ILE A 270 -10.95 21.13 -6.97
C ILE A 270 -10.52 21.74 -5.64
N GLU A 271 -9.69 22.79 -5.62
CA GLU A 271 -9.13 23.38 -4.40
C GLU A 271 -10.23 23.77 -3.39
N ALA A 272 -11.34 24.37 -3.89
CA ALA A 272 -12.44 24.83 -3.04
C ALA A 272 -13.15 23.71 -2.26
N LYS A 273 -13.10 22.47 -2.73
CA LYS A 273 -13.68 21.28 -2.09
C LYS A 273 -12.63 20.24 -1.65
N SER A 274 -11.40 20.72 -1.45
CA SER A 274 -10.27 19.88 -1.04
C SER A 274 -9.78 20.23 0.36
N ILE A 275 -9.33 19.19 1.08
CA ILE A 275 -8.72 19.26 2.41
C ILE A 275 -7.33 18.62 2.31
N CYS A 276 -6.26 19.42 2.30
CA CYS A 276 -4.91 18.93 2.18
C CYS A 276 -4.14 19.11 3.49
N ILE A 277 -3.66 18.00 4.08
CA ILE A 277 -2.98 17.97 5.37
C ILE A 277 -1.56 17.46 5.16
N ASN A 278 -0.58 18.35 5.26
CA ASN A 278 0.83 17.99 5.17
C ASN A 278 1.34 17.54 6.56
N ALA A 279 1.10 16.28 6.89
CA ALA A 279 1.48 15.67 8.15
C ALA A 279 1.60 14.14 8.05
N ASP A 280 2.14 13.51 9.11
CA ASP A 280 2.11 12.06 9.28
C ASP A 280 0.67 11.57 9.42
N ILE A 281 0.31 10.53 8.64
CA ILE A 281 -1.06 10.02 8.54
C ILE A 281 -1.57 9.54 9.90
N GLY A 282 -0.81 8.69 10.60
CA GLY A 282 -1.21 8.15 11.89
C GLY A 282 -1.39 9.24 12.95
N SER A 283 -0.62 10.32 12.86
CA SER A 283 -0.78 11.47 13.75
C SER A 283 -2.08 12.23 13.48
N VAL A 284 -2.51 12.34 12.22
CA VAL A 284 -3.78 12.99 11.85
C VAL A 284 -4.97 12.10 12.22
N LEU A 285 -4.92 10.78 11.91
CA LEU A 285 -6.02 9.86 12.20
C LEU A 285 -6.39 9.84 13.69
N LYS A 286 -5.41 10.00 14.59
CA LYS A 286 -5.66 10.09 16.05
C LYS A 286 -6.34 11.38 16.49
N GLN A 287 -6.39 12.39 15.63
CA GLN A 287 -7.00 13.70 15.95
C GLN A 287 -8.44 13.82 15.42
N ILE A 288 -8.86 12.92 14.55
CA ILE A 288 -10.18 12.90 13.94
C ILE A 288 -11.02 11.71 14.41
#